data_4c454360ce97cbe4fadf8b35cb65b03f
#
_entry.id   4c454360ce97cbe4fadf8b35cb65b03f
#
_cell.length_a   1.000
_cell.length_b   1.000
_cell.length_c   1.000
_cell.angle_alpha   90.00
_cell.angle_beta   90.00
_cell.angle_gamma   90.00
#
_symmetry.space_group_name_H-M   'P 1'
#
loop_
_entity.id
_entity.type
_entity.pdbx_description
1 polymer ?
#
loop_
_entity_poly.entity_id
_entity_poly.type
_entity_poly.pdbx_seq_one_letter_code
_entity_poly.pdbx_strand_id
1 'polypeptide(L)'
;MAKQNTAPTMKDVAKEAGVSLGTVSKVINGIPVGDEYRKKVEQAIKTLDYHINAYAKGLKNNRTYTVAVILPNLLNPFFSMVAHYINRALVNRGYRMLLCDTEYDYTKEQEMVQMVAQNKVDGNIALTYNPDLKIPPDVRPVSIDPY
;
A
#
# COMPACT_ATOMS: atom_id res chain seq x y z
N MET A 1 2.28 -23.85 27.36
CA MET A 1 1.41 -23.53 26.22
C MET A 1 1.75 -22.13 25.73
N ALA A 2 2.41 -22.02 24.60
CA ALA A 2 2.76 -20.72 24.02
C ALA A 2 1.46 -20.03 23.55
N LYS A 3 1.15 -18.86 24.11
CA LYS A 3 0.12 -17.97 23.54
C LYS A 3 0.55 -17.64 22.10
N GLN A 4 -0.20 -18.11 21.11
CA GLN A 4 -0.05 -17.62 19.75
C GLN A 4 -0.21 -16.10 19.79
N ASN A 5 0.88 -15.39 19.53
CA ASN A 5 0.90 -13.94 19.47
C ASN A 5 0.27 -13.50 18.13
N THR A 6 -1.04 -13.68 18.04
CA THR A 6 -1.82 -13.19 16.89
C THR A 6 -2.00 -11.69 17.05
N ALA A 7 -1.63 -10.94 16.01
CA ALA A 7 -1.82 -9.48 16.01
C ALA A 7 -3.29 -9.13 16.32
N PRO A 8 -3.54 -8.05 17.10
CA PRO A 8 -4.89 -7.62 17.46
C PRO A 8 -5.75 -7.40 16.21
N THR A 9 -7.02 -7.72 16.32
CA THR A 9 -8.01 -7.56 15.25
C THR A 9 -9.00 -6.42 15.57
N MET A 10 -9.76 -5.96 14.59
CA MET A 10 -10.86 -5.03 14.84
C MET A 10 -11.89 -5.54 15.85
N LYS A 11 -12.06 -6.86 15.96
CA LYS A 11 -12.95 -7.48 16.96
C LYS A 11 -12.39 -7.30 18.36
N ASP A 12 -11.07 -7.40 18.52
CA ASP A 12 -10.42 -7.18 19.81
C ASP A 12 -10.53 -5.72 20.24
N VAL A 13 -10.37 -4.77 19.30
CA VAL A 13 -10.61 -3.34 19.54
C VAL A 13 -12.05 -3.08 19.98
N ALA A 14 -13.03 -3.70 19.32
CA ALA A 14 -14.44 -3.55 19.68
C ALA A 14 -14.73 -4.07 21.10
N LYS A 15 -14.15 -5.21 21.45
CA LYS A 15 -14.26 -5.81 22.78
C LYS A 15 -13.61 -4.92 23.86
N GLU A 16 -12.40 -4.44 23.62
CA GLU A 16 -11.67 -3.56 24.54
C GLU A 16 -12.39 -2.23 24.74
N ALA A 17 -12.91 -1.63 23.67
CA ALA A 17 -13.64 -0.37 23.72
C ALA A 17 -15.08 -0.50 24.25
N GLY A 18 -15.61 -1.71 24.39
CA GLY A 18 -16.99 -1.96 24.79
C GLY A 18 -18.01 -1.41 23.79
N VAL A 19 -17.72 -1.48 22.48
CA VAL A 19 -18.57 -0.98 21.40
C VAL A 19 -18.79 -2.03 20.31
N SER A 20 -19.72 -1.79 19.40
CA SER A 20 -19.93 -2.66 18.26
C SER A 20 -18.78 -2.59 17.25
N LEU A 21 -18.56 -3.68 16.50
CA LEU A 21 -17.59 -3.70 15.40
C LEU A 21 -17.89 -2.63 14.36
N GLY A 22 -19.18 -2.32 14.12
CA GLY A 22 -19.60 -1.25 13.23
C GLY A 22 -19.17 0.14 13.72
N THR A 23 -19.19 0.39 15.05
CA THR A 23 -18.70 1.63 15.65
C THR A 23 -17.18 1.77 15.45
N VAL A 24 -16.41 0.70 15.69
CA VAL A 24 -14.96 0.70 15.43
C VAL A 24 -14.69 1.00 13.96
N SER A 25 -15.39 0.32 13.04
CA SER A 25 -15.26 0.57 11.61
C SER A 25 -15.54 2.02 11.22
N LYS A 26 -16.56 2.64 11.79
CA LYS A 26 -16.89 4.06 11.53
C LYS A 26 -15.76 4.97 12.00
N VAL A 27 -15.24 4.78 13.21
CA VAL A 27 -14.12 5.58 13.77
C VAL A 27 -12.88 5.45 12.88
N ILE A 28 -12.49 4.24 12.53
CA ILE A 28 -11.32 3.97 11.68
C ILE A 28 -11.46 4.63 10.29
N ASN A 29 -12.67 4.69 9.75
CA ASN A 29 -12.93 5.29 8.45
C ASN A 29 -13.24 6.79 8.50
N GLY A 30 -13.13 7.43 9.68
CA GLY A 30 -13.41 8.86 9.83
C GLY A 30 -14.88 9.23 9.67
N ILE A 31 -15.78 8.27 9.78
CA ILE A 31 -17.23 8.52 9.76
C ILE A 31 -17.63 9.07 11.12
N PRO A 32 -18.42 10.16 11.21
CA PRO A 32 -18.82 10.75 12.46
C PRO A 32 -19.52 9.75 13.38
N VAL A 33 -19.08 9.71 14.64
CA VAL A 33 -19.70 9.00 15.76
C VAL A 33 -19.68 9.92 16.97
N GLY A 34 -20.46 9.63 17.99
CA GLY A 34 -20.42 10.39 19.23
C GLY A 34 -19.02 10.43 19.84
N ASP A 35 -18.61 11.57 20.38
CA ASP A 35 -17.24 11.80 20.88
C ASP A 35 -16.80 10.81 21.95
N GLU A 36 -17.74 10.36 22.78
CA GLU A 36 -17.47 9.33 23.78
C GLU A 36 -17.05 8.01 23.15
N TYR A 37 -17.76 7.55 22.13
CA TYR A 37 -17.42 6.31 21.40
C TYR A 37 -16.10 6.43 20.66
N ARG A 38 -15.83 7.59 20.05
CA ARG A 38 -14.56 7.86 19.38
C ARG A 38 -13.40 7.71 20.36
N LYS A 39 -13.45 8.39 21.51
CA LYS A 39 -12.41 8.33 22.54
C LYS A 39 -12.16 6.91 23.05
N LYS A 40 -13.23 6.13 23.30
CA LYS A 40 -13.13 4.73 23.70
C LYS A 40 -12.39 3.87 22.67
N VAL A 41 -12.73 4.04 21.40
CA VAL A 41 -12.08 3.29 20.30
C VAL A 41 -10.62 3.69 20.11
N GLU A 42 -10.32 5.00 20.12
CA GLU A 42 -8.94 5.50 20.01
C GLU A 42 -8.07 5.02 21.17
N GLN A 43 -8.61 4.98 22.38
CA GLN A 43 -7.90 4.44 23.54
C GLN A 43 -7.65 2.93 23.41
N ALA A 44 -8.65 2.16 22.96
CA ALA A 44 -8.50 0.72 22.75
C ALA A 44 -7.47 0.40 21.64
N ILE A 45 -7.44 1.18 20.56
CA ILE A 45 -6.43 1.07 19.51
C ILE A 45 -5.02 1.24 20.10
N LYS A 46 -4.82 2.24 20.95
CA LYS A 46 -3.52 2.49 21.61
C LYS A 46 -3.17 1.37 22.59
N THR A 47 -4.11 0.95 23.43
CA THR A 47 -3.89 -0.09 24.45
C THR A 47 -3.49 -1.42 23.83
N LEU A 48 -4.11 -1.78 22.69
CA LEU A 48 -3.85 -3.04 21.99
C LEU A 48 -2.71 -2.94 20.98
N ASP A 49 -2.12 -1.75 20.79
CA ASP A 49 -1.17 -1.48 19.69
C ASP A 49 -1.73 -1.95 18.33
N TYR A 50 -3.03 -1.69 18.11
CA TYR A 50 -3.72 -2.13 16.92
C TYR A 50 -3.33 -1.28 15.71
N HIS A 51 -2.68 -1.91 14.75
CA HIS A 51 -2.35 -1.27 13.48
C HIS A 51 -3.48 -1.45 12.46
N ILE A 52 -4.03 -0.31 12.02
CA ILE A 52 -5.05 -0.32 10.97
C ILE A 52 -4.45 -0.93 9.70
N ASN A 53 -4.98 -2.08 9.29
CA ASN A 53 -4.55 -2.68 8.04
C ASN A 53 -5.02 -1.81 6.85
N ALA A 54 -4.09 -1.07 6.26
CA ALA A 54 -4.36 -0.20 5.13
C ALA A 54 -4.92 -0.96 3.91
N TYR A 55 -4.55 -2.24 3.77
CA TYR A 55 -5.11 -3.11 2.73
C TYR A 55 -6.59 -3.41 2.96
N ALA A 56 -6.99 -3.68 4.22
CA ALA A 56 -8.40 -3.90 4.55
C ALA A 56 -9.25 -2.62 4.36
N LYS A 57 -8.67 -1.45 4.60
CA LYS A 57 -9.31 -0.16 4.34
C LYS A 57 -9.44 0.10 2.83
N GLY A 58 -8.43 -0.27 2.05
CA GLY A 58 -8.41 -0.15 0.59
C GLY A 58 -9.44 -1.04 -0.10
N LEU A 59 -9.66 -2.26 0.41
CA LEU A 59 -10.64 -3.20 -0.14
C LEU A 59 -12.07 -2.63 -0.19
N LYS A 60 -12.45 -1.78 0.75
CA LYS A 60 -13.78 -1.16 0.80
C LYS A 60 -13.95 -0.08 -0.28
N ASN A 61 -12.87 0.58 -0.69
CA ASN A 61 -12.87 1.67 -1.67
C ASN A 61 -12.24 1.27 -3.02
N ASN A 62 -11.87 0.01 -3.18
CA ASN A 62 -11.12 -0.52 -4.33
C ASN A 62 -9.85 0.29 -4.67
N ARG A 63 -9.19 0.86 -3.65
CA ARG A 63 -7.95 1.64 -3.75
C ARG A 63 -6.96 1.23 -2.68
N THR A 64 -5.70 1.06 -3.08
CA THR A 64 -4.60 0.71 -2.16
C THR A 64 -3.77 1.93 -1.75
N TYR A 65 -3.96 3.07 -2.40
CA TYR A 65 -3.13 4.27 -2.27
C TYR A 65 -1.64 3.94 -2.41
N THR A 66 -1.35 3.04 -3.34
CA THR A 66 0.00 2.58 -3.63
C THR A 66 0.24 2.65 -5.13
N VAL A 67 1.39 3.22 -5.51
CA VAL A 67 1.88 3.25 -6.89
C VAL A 67 3.19 2.49 -6.93
N ALA A 68 3.30 1.53 -7.85
CA ALA A 68 4.55 0.83 -8.10
C ALA A 68 5.43 1.65 -9.05
N VAL A 69 6.74 1.63 -8.77
CA VAL A 69 7.76 2.26 -9.63
C VAL A 69 8.82 1.21 -9.90
N ILE A 70 8.93 0.79 -11.15
CA ILE A 70 9.84 -0.25 -11.61
C ILE A 70 10.97 0.44 -12.37
N LEU A 71 12.19 0.31 -11.87
CA LEU A 71 13.39 0.96 -12.42
C LEU A 71 14.48 -0.06 -12.72
N PRO A 72 15.31 0.20 -13.74
CA PRO A 72 16.32 -0.74 -14.19
C PRO A 72 17.48 -0.93 -13.22
N ASN A 73 17.88 0.13 -12.50
CA ASN A 73 19.01 0.05 -11.58
C ASN A 73 19.04 1.27 -10.64
N LEU A 74 18.89 1.03 -9.34
CA LEU A 74 18.91 2.08 -8.33
C LEU A 74 20.31 2.58 -7.97
N LEU A 75 21.37 1.87 -8.36
CA LEU A 75 22.74 2.36 -8.17
C LEU A 75 23.11 3.46 -9.17
N ASN A 76 22.37 3.58 -10.27
CA ASN A 76 22.54 4.71 -11.19
C ASN A 76 21.89 5.97 -10.58
N PRO A 77 22.66 7.08 -10.39
CA PRO A 77 22.16 8.30 -9.80
C PRO A 77 20.93 8.90 -10.51
N PHE A 78 20.82 8.72 -11.83
CA PHE A 78 19.68 9.17 -12.59
C PHE A 78 18.39 8.52 -12.11
N PHE A 79 18.36 7.19 -12.00
CA PHE A 79 17.16 6.46 -11.56
C PHE A 79 16.84 6.70 -10.09
N SER A 80 17.86 6.83 -9.25
CA SER A 80 17.68 7.20 -7.83
C SER A 80 17.03 8.58 -7.69
N MET A 81 17.46 9.52 -8.51
CA MET A 81 16.89 10.87 -8.53
C MET A 81 15.44 10.84 -9.04
N VAL A 82 15.16 10.10 -10.11
CA VAL A 82 13.79 9.91 -10.62
C VAL A 82 12.90 9.32 -9.53
N ALA A 83 13.34 8.24 -8.86
CA ALA A 83 12.61 7.63 -7.76
C ALA A 83 12.32 8.62 -6.63
N HIS A 84 13.30 9.45 -6.26
CA HIS A 84 13.14 10.47 -5.22
C HIS A 84 12.02 11.46 -5.57
N TYR A 85 12.02 12.02 -6.77
CA TYR A 85 11.00 13.00 -7.16
C TYR A 85 9.62 12.38 -7.33
N ILE A 86 9.54 11.16 -7.87
CA ILE A 86 8.27 10.41 -7.94
C ILE A 86 7.73 10.19 -6.52
N ASN A 87 8.55 9.68 -5.60
CA ASN A 87 8.12 9.44 -4.22
C ASN A 87 7.61 10.71 -3.56
N ARG A 88 8.32 11.83 -3.71
CA ARG A 88 7.89 13.13 -3.17
C ARG A 88 6.53 13.56 -3.72
N ALA A 89 6.31 13.39 -5.03
CA ALA A 89 5.05 13.73 -5.66
C ALA A 89 3.89 12.84 -5.18
N LEU A 90 4.15 11.55 -4.96
CA LEU A 90 3.18 10.59 -4.46
C LEU A 90 2.81 10.86 -3.00
N VAL A 91 3.80 11.05 -2.13
CA VAL A 91 3.59 11.36 -0.70
C VAL A 91 2.74 12.61 -0.52
N ASN A 92 3.01 13.67 -1.28
CA ASN A 92 2.21 14.92 -1.25
C ASN A 92 0.74 14.70 -1.63
N ARG A 93 0.41 13.58 -2.26
CA ARG A 93 -0.95 13.20 -2.66
C ARG A 93 -1.54 12.06 -1.81
N GLY A 94 -0.87 11.68 -0.73
CA GLY A 94 -1.30 10.61 0.18
C GLY A 94 -1.08 9.19 -0.37
N TYR A 95 -0.23 9.04 -1.40
CA TYR A 95 0.15 7.74 -1.95
C TYR A 95 1.48 7.25 -1.37
N ARG A 96 1.65 5.94 -1.35
CA ARG A 96 2.90 5.24 -1.04
C ARG A 96 3.54 4.75 -2.32
N MET A 97 4.86 4.69 -2.35
CA MET A 97 5.62 4.13 -3.45
C MET A 97 6.06 2.71 -3.12
N LEU A 98 5.80 1.78 -4.04
CA LEU A 98 6.41 0.46 -4.06
C LEU A 98 7.53 0.51 -5.10
N LEU A 99 8.78 0.57 -4.64
CA LEU A 99 9.94 0.68 -5.51
C LEU A 99 10.50 -0.70 -5.84
N CYS A 100 10.68 -0.98 -7.13
CA CYS A 100 11.23 -2.22 -7.66
C CYS A 100 12.50 -1.92 -8.46
N ASP A 101 13.59 -2.62 -8.14
CA ASP A 101 14.86 -2.58 -8.85
C ASP A 101 15.03 -3.87 -9.64
N THR A 102 15.13 -3.79 -10.96
CA THR A 102 15.24 -4.98 -11.83
C THR A 102 16.68 -5.38 -12.12
N GLU A 103 17.66 -4.53 -11.79
CA GLU A 103 19.08 -4.75 -12.06
C GLU A 103 19.38 -5.06 -13.55
N TYR A 104 18.59 -4.49 -14.47
CA TYR A 104 18.60 -4.78 -15.92
C TYR A 104 18.30 -6.26 -16.27
N ASP A 105 17.70 -7.02 -15.35
CA ASP A 105 17.32 -8.41 -15.57
C ASP A 105 15.85 -8.47 -16.04
N TYR A 106 15.65 -8.92 -17.27
CA TYR A 106 14.33 -9.02 -17.89
C TYR A 106 13.42 -10.05 -17.22
N THR A 107 14.00 -11.09 -16.60
CA THR A 107 13.23 -12.08 -15.84
C THR A 107 12.69 -11.45 -14.55
N LYS A 108 13.55 -10.76 -13.81
CA LYS A 108 13.14 -10.00 -12.60
C LYS A 108 12.08 -8.95 -12.94
N GLU A 109 12.26 -8.24 -14.06
CA GLU A 109 11.29 -7.24 -14.51
C GLU A 109 9.90 -7.86 -14.73
N GLN A 110 9.86 -9.01 -15.43
CA GLN A 110 8.61 -9.72 -15.68
C GLN A 110 7.95 -10.20 -14.37
N GLU A 111 8.73 -10.71 -13.44
CA GLU A 111 8.26 -11.14 -12.12
C GLU A 111 7.68 -9.96 -11.31
N MET A 112 8.36 -8.81 -11.34
CA MET A 112 7.91 -7.60 -10.65
C MET A 112 6.61 -7.05 -11.23
N VAL A 113 6.46 -7.06 -12.54
CA VAL A 113 5.20 -6.67 -13.20
C VAL A 113 4.05 -7.58 -12.78
N GLN A 114 4.28 -8.90 -12.71
CA GLN A 114 3.28 -9.85 -12.22
C GLN A 114 2.94 -9.62 -10.76
N MET A 115 3.95 -9.41 -9.90
CA MET A 115 3.75 -9.09 -8.49
C MET A 115 2.91 -7.81 -8.31
N VAL A 116 3.18 -6.78 -9.10
CA VAL A 116 2.43 -5.51 -9.08
C VAL A 116 0.95 -5.75 -9.44
N ALA A 117 0.68 -6.56 -10.45
CA ALA A 117 -0.68 -6.95 -10.82
C ALA A 117 -1.41 -7.66 -9.67
N GLN A 118 -0.76 -8.64 -9.02
CA GLN A 118 -1.32 -9.38 -7.89
C GLN A 118 -1.61 -8.50 -6.68
N ASN A 119 -0.78 -7.49 -6.42
CA ASN A 119 -0.94 -6.57 -5.29
C ASN A 119 -1.99 -5.47 -5.53
N LYS A 120 -2.63 -5.44 -6.69
CA LYS A 120 -3.70 -4.48 -7.04
C LYS A 120 -3.33 -3.04 -6.69
N VAL A 121 -2.12 -2.61 -7.05
CA VAL A 121 -1.71 -1.22 -6.89
C VAL A 121 -2.59 -0.28 -7.74
N ASP A 122 -2.76 0.95 -7.31
CA ASP A 122 -3.63 1.92 -8.00
C ASP A 122 -3.03 2.43 -9.32
N GLY A 123 -1.72 2.28 -9.49
CA GLY A 123 -1.02 2.63 -10.71
C GLY A 123 0.41 2.11 -10.70
N ASN A 124 1.04 2.12 -11.86
CA ASN A 124 2.45 1.78 -11.96
C ASN A 124 3.16 2.72 -12.96
N ILE A 125 4.42 2.96 -12.68
CA ILE A 125 5.36 3.70 -13.53
C ILE A 125 6.53 2.77 -13.79
N ALA A 126 6.86 2.52 -15.05
CA ALA A 126 7.96 1.65 -15.41
C ALA A 126 8.89 2.34 -16.39
N LEU A 127 10.19 2.23 -16.15
CA LEU A 127 11.25 2.45 -17.11
C LEU A 127 11.75 1.08 -17.54
N THR A 128 11.46 0.70 -18.77
CA THR A 128 11.82 -0.62 -19.29
C THR A 128 12.69 -0.51 -20.53
N TYR A 129 13.62 -1.44 -20.65
CA TYR A 129 14.39 -1.70 -21.87
C TYR A 129 14.09 -3.09 -22.46
N ASN A 130 13.11 -3.80 -21.86
CA ASN A 130 12.73 -5.14 -22.27
C ASN A 130 11.71 -5.09 -23.40
N PRO A 131 12.08 -5.43 -24.65
CA PRO A 131 11.16 -5.38 -25.78
C PRO A 131 10.06 -6.45 -25.72
N ASP A 132 10.27 -7.50 -24.93
CA ASP A 132 9.37 -8.66 -24.81
C ASP A 132 8.54 -8.62 -23.52
N LEU A 133 8.52 -7.49 -22.81
CA LEU A 133 7.80 -7.35 -21.55
C LEU A 133 6.30 -7.58 -21.74
N LYS A 134 5.77 -8.61 -21.09
CA LYS A 134 4.34 -8.91 -21.09
C LYS A 134 3.64 -8.21 -19.94
N ILE A 135 2.79 -7.24 -20.27
CA ILE A 135 2.04 -6.48 -19.30
C ILE A 135 0.64 -7.08 -19.17
N PRO A 136 0.20 -7.51 -17.97
CA PRO A 136 -1.16 -7.97 -17.75
C PRO A 136 -2.20 -6.91 -18.15
N PRO A 137 -3.36 -7.28 -18.70
CA PRO A 137 -4.34 -6.34 -19.25
C PRO A 137 -4.97 -5.38 -18.23
N ASP A 138 -4.94 -5.75 -16.96
CA ASP A 138 -5.42 -4.97 -15.82
C ASP A 138 -4.34 -4.02 -15.25
N VAL A 139 -3.10 -4.13 -15.70
CA VAL A 139 -1.99 -3.24 -15.36
C VAL A 139 -1.84 -2.19 -16.46
N ARG A 140 -2.02 -0.93 -16.12
CA ARG A 140 -1.83 0.21 -17.04
C ARG A 140 -0.58 0.99 -16.63
N PRO A 141 0.59 0.66 -17.16
CA PRO A 141 1.81 1.39 -16.84
C PRO A 141 1.80 2.76 -17.49
N VAL A 142 2.29 3.76 -16.77
CA VAL A 142 2.83 4.95 -17.38
C VAL A 142 4.27 4.62 -17.75
N SER A 143 4.52 4.42 -19.03
CA SER A 143 5.89 4.23 -19.54
C SER A 143 6.59 5.58 -19.59
N ILE A 144 7.80 5.64 -19.06
CA ILE A 144 8.75 6.71 -19.35
C ILE A 144 9.66 6.16 -20.42
N ASP A 145 9.42 6.57 -21.66
CA ASP A 145 10.27 6.19 -22.79
C ASP A 145 11.61 6.92 -22.65
N PRO A 146 12.75 6.21 -22.66
CA PRO A 146 14.06 6.83 -22.56
C PRO A 146 14.55 7.47 -23.88
N TYR A 147 13.75 7.44 -24.96
CA TYR A 147 14.08 8.02 -26.28
C TYR A 147 13.07 9.06 -26.74
#